data_e8c96849a003c2e01a6904395d2d538c
#
_entry.id   e8c96849a003c2e01a6904395d2d538c
#
_cell.length_a   1.000
_cell.length_b   1.000
_cell.length_c   1.000
_cell.angle_alpha   90.00
_cell.angle_beta   90.00
_cell.angle_gamma   90.00
#
_symmetry.space_group_name_H-M   'P 1'
#
loop_
_entity.id
_entity.type
_entity.pdbx_description
1 polymer ?
#
loop_
_entity_poly.entity_id
_entity_poly.type
_entity_poly.pdbx_seq_one_letter_code
_entity_poly.pdbx_strand_id
1 'polypeptide(L)'
;MEFNNETVQGVWEKARATNDMDPNEWRKDECGAWIKYDQYGHQGSDFGWKIESVTPGEHQTLENLRPFQHENSFVLATGQARCLVTADREGISPTASIDTPRNKSAG
;
A
#
# COMPACT_ATOMS: atom_id res chain seq x y z
N MET A 1 -7.03 -14.83 -7.10
CA MET A 1 -7.66 -15.29 -5.86
C MET A 1 -8.07 -14.10 -5.02
N GLU A 2 -9.27 -14.13 -4.49
CA GLU A 2 -9.76 -13.04 -3.67
C GLU A 2 -9.69 -13.40 -2.20
N PHE A 3 -9.41 -12.40 -1.41
CA PHE A 3 -9.40 -12.54 0.04
C PHE A 3 -10.74 -12.09 0.60
N ASN A 4 -11.15 -12.67 1.73
CA ASN A 4 -12.39 -12.26 2.37
C ASN A 4 -12.24 -10.89 3.03
N ASN A 5 -13.36 -10.27 3.41
CA ASN A 5 -13.34 -8.92 3.96
C ASN A 5 -12.52 -8.79 5.24
N GLU A 6 -12.52 -9.81 6.08
CA GLU A 6 -11.73 -9.79 7.31
C GLU A 6 -10.24 -9.76 7.02
N THR A 7 -9.81 -10.54 6.02
CA THR A 7 -8.40 -10.57 5.61
C THR A 7 -8.01 -9.24 4.98
N VAL A 8 -8.85 -8.69 4.11
CA VAL A 8 -8.58 -7.39 3.48
C VAL A 8 -8.44 -6.31 4.55
N GLN A 9 -9.35 -6.29 5.52
CA GLN A 9 -9.28 -5.32 6.62
C GLN A 9 -8.00 -5.51 7.44
N GLY A 10 -7.66 -6.74 7.78
CA GLY A 10 -6.47 -7.04 8.56
C GLY A 10 -5.18 -6.64 7.86
N VAL A 11 -5.11 -6.85 6.54
CA VAL A 11 -3.95 -6.45 5.74
C VAL A 11 -3.89 -4.94 5.62
N TRP A 12 -5.04 -4.28 5.42
CA TRP A 12 -5.12 -2.83 5.38
C TRP A 12 -4.51 -2.21 6.64
N GLU A 13 -4.81 -2.79 7.80
CA GLU A 13 -4.33 -2.27 9.07
C GLU A 13 -2.81 -2.41 9.25
N LYS A 14 -2.15 -3.20 8.41
CA LYS A 14 -0.69 -3.31 8.41
C LYS A 14 -0.04 -2.19 7.61
N ALA A 15 -0.80 -1.48 6.79
CA ALA A 15 -0.29 -0.33 6.07
C ALA A 15 -0.08 0.82 7.05
N ARG A 16 0.84 1.71 6.70
CA ARG A 16 1.24 2.80 7.59
C ARG A 16 0.20 3.91 7.61
N ALA A 17 -0.36 4.18 8.79
CA ALA A 17 -1.25 5.32 9.00
C ALA A 17 -0.41 6.59 9.16
N THR A 18 -0.96 7.71 8.73
CA THR A 18 -0.31 9.02 8.87
C THR A 18 -1.20 9.93 9.70
N ASN A 19 -0.61 11.00 10.26
CA ASN A 19 -1.35 11.94 11.10
C ASN A 19 -2.23 12.90 10.31
N ASP A 20 -1.96 13.05 9.03
CA ASP A 20 -2.64 14.04 8.20
C ASP A 20 -3.83 13.50 7.41
N MET A 21 -4.06 12.18 7.45
CA MET A 21 -5.18 11.57 6.72
C MET A 21 -5.93 10.56 7.60
N ASP A 22 -7.22 10.39 7.33
CA ASP A 22 -8.03 9.41 8.04
C ASP A 22 -7.52 7.99 7.75
N PRO A 23 -7.05 7.24 8.76
CA PRO A 23 -6.50 5.90 8.54
C PRO A 23 -7.52 4.87 8.09
N ASN A 24 -8.81 5.18 8.17
CA ASN A 24 -9.84 4.29 7.62
C ASN A 24 -10.03 4.47 6.13
N GLU A 25 -9.46 5.53 5.56
CA GLU A 25 -9.54 5.80 4.13
C GLU A 25 -8.19 5.79 3.44
N TRP A 26 -7.15 6.31 4.11
CA TRP A 26 -5.84 6.53 3.50
C TRP A 26 -4.72 5.97 4.36
N ARG A 27 -3.86 5.15 3.75
CA ARG A 27 -2.63 4.69 4.38
C ARG A 27 -1.53 4.63 3.32
N LYS A 28 -0.32 4.33 3.74
CA LYS A 28 0.82 4.15 2.83
C LYS A 28 1.31 2.72 2.89
N ASP A 29 1.69 2.18 1.74
CA ASP A 29 2.33 0.87 1.69
C ASP A 29 3.80 0.98 2.12
N GLU A 30 4.54 -0.14 2.12
CA GLU A 30 5.93 -0.09 2.56
C GLU A 30 6.85 0.66 1.58
N CYS A 31 6.41 0.93 0.38
CA CYS A 31 7.11 1.79 -0.58
C CYS A 31 6.81 3.28 -0.36
N GLY A 32 5.93 3.59 0.59
CA GLY A 32 5.51 4.94 0.85
C GLY A 32 4.43 5.47 -0.07
N ALA A 33 3.87 4.61 -0.93
CA ALA A 33 2.81 5.01 -1.84
C ALA A 33 1.47 5.10 -1.12
N TRP A 34 0.67 6.11 -1.46
CA TRP A 34 -0.67 6.22 -0.94
C TRP A 34 -1.56 5.15 -1.51
N ILE A 35 -2.35 4.52 -0.65
CA ILE A 35 -3.41 3.59 -1.03
C ILE A 35 -4.69 4.02 -0.35
N LYS A 36 -5.84 3.79 -1.01
CA LYS A 36 -7.14 4.15 -0.47
C LYS A 36 -7.95 2.88 -0.24
N TYR A 37 -8.57 2.77 0.93
CA TYR A 37 -9.22 1.53 1.36
C TYR A 37 -10.20 0.97 0.32
N ASP A 38 -11.08 1.83 -0.21
CA ASP A 38 -12.13 1.39 -1.14
C ASP A 38 -11.62 1.15 -2.57
N GLN A 39 -10.32 1.32 -2.80
CA GLN A 39 -9.72 1.07 -4.11
C GLN A 39 -9.01 -0.29 -4.18
N TYR A 40 -9.30 -1.18 -3.24
CA TYR A 40 -8.74 -2.52 -3.27
C TYR A 40 -9.13 -3.23 -4.57
N GLY A 41 -8.11 -3.74 -5.28
CA GLY A 41 -8.31 -4.46 -6.54
C GLY A 41 -8.52 -3.58 -7.77
N HIS A 42 -8.49 -2.26 -7.63
CA HIS A 42 -8.71 -1.33 -8.74
C HIS A 42 -7.39 -0.94 -9.40
N GLN A 43 -7.01 -1.65 -10.44
CA GLN A 43 -5.74 -1.40 -11.14
C GLN A 43 -5.74 -0.09 -11.92
N GLY A 44 -6.88 0.47 -12.22
CA GLY A 44 -6.99 1.74 -12.92
C GLY A 44 -6.90 2.97 -12.03
N SER A 45 -6.78 2.79 -10.73
CA SER A 45 -6.70 3.88 -9.77
C SER A 45 -5.26 4.06 -9.29
N ASP A 46 -4.80 5.31 -9.19
CA ASP A 46 -3.50 5.60 -8.61
C ASP A 46 -3.37 5.13 -7.16
N PHE A 47 -4.49 4.91 -6.49
CA PHE A 47 -4.53 4.49 -5.10
C PHE A 47 -5.05 3.07 -4.94
N GLY A 48 -5.19 2.35 -6.06
CA GLY A 48 -5.54 0.94 -6.04
C GLY A 48 -4.47 0.12 -5.36
N TRP A 49 -4.86 -0.92 -4.65
CA TRP A 49 -3.90 -1.73 -3.91
C TRP A 49 -4.28 -3.21 -3.98
N LYS A 50 -3.32 -4.02 -3.62
CA LYS A 50 -3.42 -5.45 -3.67
C LYS A 50 -2.76 -6.05 -2.46
N ILE A 51 -2.99 -7.33 -2.24
CA ILE A 51 -2.39 -8.10 -1.14
C ILE A 51 -1.39 -9.07 -1.74
N GLU A 52 -0.17 -9.08 -1.20
CA GLU A 52 0.86 -10.01 -1.63
C GLU A 52 1.45 -10.77 -0.45
N SER A 53 1.81 -12.04 -0.69
CA SER A 53 2.51 -12.85 0.29
C SER A 53 3.99 -12.53 0.25
N VAL A 54 4.60 -12.40 1.43
CA VAL A 54 6.04 -12.13 1.54
C VAL A 54 6.83 -13.39 1.89
N THR A 55 6.16 -14.54 1.90
CA THR A 55 6.82 -15.83 2.09
C THR A 55 6.43 -16.76 0.95
N PRO A 56 7.35 -17.62 0.50
CA PRO A 56 7.00 -18.63 -0.50
C PRO A 56 6.10 -19.69 0.14
N GLY A 57 5.30 -20.36 -0.69
CA GLY A 57 4.45 -21.43 -0.25
C GLY A 57 2.98 -21.05 -0.24
N GLU A 58 2.16 -21.90 0.37
CA GLU A 58 0.72 -21.80 0.29
C GLU A 58 0.07 -21.08 1.47
N HIS A 59 0.84 -20.74 2.48
CA HIS A 59 0.29 -20.16 3.71
C HIS A 59 -0.01 -18.68 3.52
N GLN A 60 -1.29 -18.37 3.42
CA GLN A 60 -1.76 -16.98 3.26
C GLN A 60 -2.36 -16.49 4.56
N THR A 61 -1.56 -16.50 5.62
CA THR A 61 -1.96 -15.96 6.91
C THR A 61 -1.64 -14.47 6.97
N LEU A 62 -2.34 -13.74 7.84
CA LEU A 62 -2.11 -12.31 7.99
C LEU A 62 -0.63 -11.97 8.23
N GLU A 63 0.09 -12.83 8.93
CA GLU A 63 1.51 -12.59 9.21
C GLU A 63 2.34 -12.49 7.93
N ASN A 64 1.93 -13.19 6.88
CA ASN A 64 2.68 -13.30 5.64
C ASN A 64 2.14 -12.42 4.52
N LEU A 65 1.11 -11.63 4.80
CA LEU A 65 0.47 -10.81 3.78
C LEU A 65 0.76 -9.34 4.02
N ARG A 66 0.99 -8.60 2.95
CA ARG A 66 1.22 -7.15 3.02
C ARG A 66 0.47 -6.42 1.92
N PRO A 67 0.02 -5.18 2.20
CA PRO A 67 -0.62 -4.37 1.19
C PRO A 67 0.42 -3.65 0.33
N PHE A 68 0.15 -3.56 -0.97
CA PHE A 68 0.98 -2.81 -1.91
C PHE A 68 0.09 -2.04 -2.87
N GLN A 69 0.49 -0.81 -3.19
CA GLN A 69 -0.10 -0.09 -4.31
C GLN A 69 0.06 -0.98 -5.55
N HIS A 70 -0.90 -0.93 -6.47
CA HIS A 70 -1.00 -1.95 -7.53
C HIS A 70 0.24 -2.07 -8.42
N GLU A 71 1.06 -1.04 -8.53
CA GLU A 71 2.29 -1.08 -9.32
C GLU A 71 3.51 -1.53 -8.51
N ASN A 72 3.40 -1.53 -7.20
CA ASN A 72 4.46 -2.01 -6.32
C ASN A 72 4.28 -3.49 -6.04
N SER A 73 5.35 -4.17 -5.65
CA SER A 73 5.27 -5.60 -5.38
C SER A 73 6.37 -6.03 -4.43
N PHE A 74 6.24 -7.25 -3.92
CA PHE A 74 7.28 -7.86 -3.10
C PHE A 74 7.99 -8.93 -3.94
N VAL A 75 9.31 -8.88 -3.96
CA VAL A 75 10.13 -9.83 -4.72
C VAL A 75 10.62 -10.91 -3.78
N LEU A 76 10.03 -12.10 -3.86
CA LEU A 76 10.37 -13.20 -2.97
C LEU A 76 11.84 -13.60 -3.08
N ALA A 77 12.41 -13.55 -4.27
CA ALA A 77 13.79 -13.96 -4.50
C ALA A 77 14.80 -13.08 -3.74
N THR A 78 14.49 -11.82 -3.52
CA THR A 78 15.40 -10.89 -2.83
C THR A 78 14.95 -10.55 -1.43
N GLY A 79 13.70 -10.85 -1.08
CA GLY A 79 13.12 -10.49 0.21
C GLY A 79 12.89 -8.99 0.36
N GLN A 80 12.74 -8.27 -0.75
CA GLN A 80 12.59 -6.82 -0.73
C GLN A 80 11.42 -6.36 -1.57
N ALA A 81 10.86 -5.21 -1.22
CA ALA A 81 9.83 -4.59 -2.01
C ALA A 81 10.43 -3.99 -3.29
N ARG A 82 9.69 -4.10 -4.38
CA ARG A 82 10.01 -3.43 -5.63
C ARG A 82 9.09 -2.21 -5.74
N CYS A 83 9.65 -1.03 -5.56
CA CYS A 83 8.90 0.20 -5.45
C CYS A 83 8.97 0.99 -6.75
N LEU A 84 7.89 0.95 -7.51
CA LEU A 84 7.75 1.74 -8.74
C LEU A 84 7.00 3.04 -8.49
N VAL A 85 6.24 3.11 -7.39
CA VAL A 85 5.40 4.27 -7.06
C VAL A 85 5.60 4.61 -5.58
N THR A 86 5.62 5.90 -5.28
CA THR A 86 5.71 6.41 -3.92
C THR A 86 4.86 7.68 -3.80
N ALA A 87 4.71 8.20 -2.59
CA ALA A 87 3.95 9.43 -2.39
C ALA A 87 4.65 10.62 -3.01
N ASP A 88 3.87 11.51 -3.61
CA ASP A 88 4.36 12.75 -4.18
C ASP A 88 4.12 13.87 -3.18
N ARG A 89 5.22 14.38 -2.62
CA ARG A 89 5.18 15.53 -1.70
C ARG A 89 5.93 16.72 -2.27
N GLU A 90 6.13 16.74 -3.57
CA GLU A 90 6.83 17.84 -4.23
C GLU A 90 6.08 19.15 -4.00
N GLY A 91 6.82 20.16 -3.60
CA GLY A 91 6.22 21.46 -3.27
C GLY A 91 5.63 21.55 -1.87
N ILE A 92 5.71 20.48 -1.08
CA ILE A 92 5.17 20.45 0.27
C ILE A 92 6.34 20.38 1.27
N SER A 93 6.32 21.25 2.28
CA SER A 93 7.33 21.20 3.33
C SER A 93 7.29 19.84 4.03
N PRO A 94 8.45 19.30 4.46
CA PRO A 94 8.47 18.02 5.18
C PRO A 94 7.63 18.00 6.44
N THR A 95 7.37 19.16 7.04
CA THR A 95 6.58 19.25 8.27
C THR A 95 5.14 19.66 8.00
N ALA A 96 4.77 20.01 6.77
CA ALA A 96 3.41 20.42 6.45
C ALA A 96 2.51 19.19 6.28
N SER A 97 1.27 19.33 6.73
CA SER A 97 0.26 18.31 6.50
C SER A 97 -0.15 18.29 5.03
N ILE A 98 -0.50 17.12 4.54
CA ILE A 98 -0.96 16.96 3.17
C ILE A 98 -2.49 16.97 3.15
N ASP A 99 -3.09 17.72 2.22
CA ASP A 99 -4.53 17.78 2.07
C ASP A 99 -5.04 16.79 1.04
N THR A 100 -4.27 16.57 -0.02
CA THR A 100 -4.68 15.71 -1.12
C THR A 100 -3.57 14.71 -1.41
N PRO A 101 -3.79 13.42 -1.13
CA PRO A 101 -2.79 12.40 -1.44
C PRO A 101 -2.50 12.35 -2.94
N ARG A 102 -1.22 12.20 -3.28
CA ARG A 102 -0.77 12.03 -4.65
C ARG A 102 0.38 11.03 -4.68
N ASN A 103 0.43 10.23 -5.71
CA ASN A 103 1.52 9.31 -5.95
C ASN A 103 2.32 9.74 -7.17
N LYS A 104 3.57 9.31 -7.22
CA LYS A 104 4.45 9.56 -8.36
C LYS A 104 5.36 8.36 -8.57
N SER A 105 6.01 8.33 -9.71
CA SER A 105 7.03 7.34 -10.00
C SER A 105 8.16 7.45 -8.99
N ALA A 106 8.61 6.31 -8.46
CA ALA A 106 9.64 6.26 -7.44
C ALA A 106 11.06 6.33 -8.00
N GLY A 107 11.20 6.12 -9.32
CA GLY A 107 12.51 6.04 -9.95
C GLY A 107 13.00 7.33 -10.58
#